data_51894c7408a5afd96dadb0d1e40b0598
#
_entry.id   51894c7408a5afd96dadb0d1e40b0598
#
_cell.length_a   1.000
_cell.length_b   1.000
_cell.length_c   1.000
_cell.angle_alpha   90.00
_cell.angle_beta   90.00
_cell.angle_gamma   90.00
#
_symmetry.space_group_name_H-M   'P 1'
#
loop_
_entity.id
_entity.type
_entity.pdbx_description
1 polymer ?
#
loop_
_entity_poly.entity_id
_entity_poly.type
_entity_poly.pdbx_seq_one_letter_code
_entity_poly.pdbx_strand_id
1 'polypeptide(L)'
;MTSLLLAQSFTPSTTAVAGNVFLTAVVGLLPLVVFFVLMGVFKVATHWCSIISLVLSLGIAVFAFKMPVGMALLSGTQGAAMGFMPIIYIIIAAVWLYNLTEKSGRSSDLKAVFNTIGRGDQRAQALIVAWCFCGLLEGLAGFGAPVAITCAMLVTLGVPKIKAAVVTVVGNAINVGFGAMAIPTTTAGKLGGADPVVVAGDMGHLTWIFCLFIPVLMLFILDGSRGVRQLWPLALVAGAAAGIGHFFTPSVSYELTAVVASLLGFAACYVFMLGWGPTTPAECATEADEADKPTGSRIGLALLPYVLVVIIIAITKLAKPVAAFFSSTDVKIPWPGIYGSLLTGDGSPSTAAIYSLQILSNPGTWIFVTGIIVAIVYGTNSSGGRFQTSVGEMFAVLPRTIYSLRMAILTIASVMALAFVMNFSGQTTSIGAALATTGAAFAFLSPILGWIGTAVAGSATSAGALFANLQSTAASGAGLDPSILLAANTIGGGIGKIVSPQNLAIAATAVDSKGSDAEILKKAAPYSIGLLLVLCTLVFIASQGWLGSYMPH
;
A
#
# COMPACT_ATOMS: atom_id res chain seq x y z
N MET A 1 35.94 -21.93 14.92
CA MET A 1 35.36 -20.59 15.01
C MET A 1 33.84 -20.56 14.81
N THR A 2 33.25 -21.52 14.11
CA THR A 2 31.80 -21.63 13.84
C THR A 2 30.96 -22.08 15.04
N SER A 3 31.50 -22.77 16.02
CA SER A 3 30.78 -23.32 17.17
C SER A 3 30.58 -22.33 18.33
N LEU A 4 31.29 -21.21 18.37
CA LEU A 4 31.20 -20.18 19.42
C LEU A 4 30.13 -19.12 19.14
N LEU A 5 29.57 -19.07 17.93
CA LEU A 5 28.55 -18.09 17.52
C LEU A 5 27.10 -18.55 17.75
N LEU A 6 26.87 -19.82 18.12
CA LEU A 6 25.56 -20.48 18.00
C LEU A 6 24.96 -21.03 19.31
N ALA A 7 25.55 -20.75 20.48
CA ALA A 7 25.17 -21.44 21.72
C ALA A 7 24.55 -20.56 22.83
N GLN A 8 24.28 -19.29 22.58
CA GLN A 8 23.64 -18.43 23.60
C GLN A 8 22.16 -18.20 23.25
N SER A 9 21.27 -18.69 24.11
CA SER A 9 19.85 -18.32 24.07
C SER A 9 19.70 -16.83 24.42
N PHE A 10 18.78 -16.17 23.73
CA PHE A 10 18.48 -14.75 23.94
C PHE A 10 16.97 -14.55 24.08
N THR A 11 16.56 -13.88 25.14
CA THR A 11 15.18 -13.47 25.39
C THR A 11 15.12 -11.95 25.34
N PRO A 12 14.37 -11.32 24.42
CA PRO A 12 14.21 -9.89 24.36
C PRO A 12 13.61 -9.33 25.66
N SER A 13 14.17 -8.24 26.18
CA SER A 13 13.69 -7.61 27.40
C SER A 13 13.23 -6.18 27.16
N THR A 14 12.07 -5.81 27.70
CA THR A 14 11.54 -4.44 27.66
C THR A 14 12.21 -3.50 28.67
N THR A 15 13.03 -4.04 29.55
CA THR A 15 13.76 -3.31 30.62
C THR A 15 15.27 -3.47 30.49
N ALA A 16 15.80 -3.75 29.30
CA ALA A 16 17.20 -4.05 29.02
C ALA A 16 18.16 -2.94 29.47
N VAL A 17 17.74 -1.67 29.43
CA VAL A 17 18.56 -0.52 29.82
C VAL A 17 18.14 -0.07 31.20
N ALA A 18 19.08 -0.20 32.16
CA ALA A 18 18.94 0.22 33.55
C ALA A 18 17.67 -0.30 34.29
N GLY A 19 17.07 -1.42 33.81
CA GLY A 19 15.83 -1.97 34.38
C GLY A 19 14.59 -1.09 34.18
N ASN A 20 14.64 -0.08 33.31
CA ASN A 20 13.59 0.91 33.12
C ASN A 20 12.99 0.83 31.71
N VAL A 21 11.65 0.62 31.60
CA VAL A 21 10.93 0.50 30.35
C VAL A 21 11.06 1.77 29.49
N PHE A 22 10.90 2.95 30.08
CA PHE A 22 10.94 4.21 29.33
C PHE A 22 12.34 4.50 28.77
N LEU A 23 13.39 4.26 29.59
CA LEU A 23 14.76 4.44 29.13
C LEU A 23 15.12 3.44 28.04
N THR A 24 14.69 2.19 28.17
CA THR A 24 14.85 1.16 27.14
C THR A 24 14.12 1.53 25.86
N ALA A 25 12.89 2.05 25.95
CA ALA A 25 12.11 2.53 24.83
C ALA A 25 12.79 3.71 24.11
N VAL A 26 13.33 4.67 24.85
CA VAL A 26 14.06 5.82 24.27
C VAL A 26 15.29 5.34 23.48
N VAL A 27 16.07 4.41 24.04
CA VAL A 27 17.22 3.84 23.33
C VAL A 27 16.77 3.02 22.11
N GLY A 28 15.70 2.23 22.25
CA GLY A 28 15.11 1.47 21.14
C GLY A 28 14.55 2.34 20.03
N LEU A 29 14.10 3.57 20.34
CA LEU A 29 13.54 4.52 19.39
C LEU A 29 14.61 5.20 18.50
N LEU A 30 15.88 5.24 18.94
CA LEU A 30 16.95 5.96 18.23
C LEU A 30 17.08 5.59 16.74
N PRO A 31 17.03 4.31 16.32
CA PRO A 31 17.12 3.98 14.90
C PRO A 31 15.98 4.59 14.08
N LEU A 32 14.76 4.64 14.63
CA LEU A 32 13.61 5.26 13.97
C LEU A 32 13.76 6.78 13.90
N VAL A 33 14.19 7.40 15.00
CA VAL A 33 14.46 8.85 15.03
C VAL A 33 15.51 9.21 13.98
N VAL A 34 16.63 8.48 13.94
CA VAL A 34 17.69 8.70 12.92
C VAL A 34 17.14 8.50 11.51
N PHE A 35 16.36 7.45 11.26
CA PHE A 35 15.74 7.22 9.96
C PHE A 35 14.90 8.42 9.51
N PHE A 36 13.99 8.90 10.36
CA PHE A 36 13.09 10.01 10.01
C PHE A 36 13.78 11.36 9.98
N VAL A 37 14.78 11.61 10.83
CA VAL A 37 15.56 12.85 10.81
C VAL A 37 16.43 12.94 9.55
N LEU A 38 17.13 11.86 9.19
CA LEU A 38 17.93 11.81 7.96
C LEU A 38 17.07 12.08 6.74
N MET A 39 15.87 11.52 6.69
CA MET A 39 14.98 11.66 5.55
C MET A 39 14.25 13.00 5.55
N GLY A 40 13.64 13.40 6.68
CA GLY A 40 12.77 14.57 6.76
C GLY A 40 13.55 15.89 6.85
N VAL A 41 14.64 15.92 7.63
CA VAL A 41 15.45 17.13 7.85
C VAL A 41 16.60 17.22 6.86
N PHE A 42 17.41 16.17 6.76
CA PHE A 42 18.60 16.16 5.88
C PHE A 42 18.31 15.75 4.46
N LYS A 43 17.07 15.30 4.13
CA LYS A 43 16.63 14.89 2.79
C LYS A 43 17.52 13.82 2.14
N VAL A 44 18.09 12.94 2.96
CA VAL A 44 18.90 11.80 2.51
C VAL A 44 18.00 10.78 1.83
N ALA A 45 18.47 10.13 0.76
CA ALA A 45 17.71 9.12 0.04
C ALA A 45 17.34 7.93 0.97
N THR A 46 16.12 7.41 0.83
CA THR A 46 15.51 6.43 1.74
C THR A 46 16.37 5.17 1.95
N HIS A 47 17.03 4.68 0.89
CA HIS A 47 17.90 3.50 1.00
C HIS A 47 19.13 3.77 1.90
N TRP A 48 19.70 4.98 1.91
CA TRP A 48 20.78 5.33 2.84
C TRP A 48 20.24 5.51 4.27
N CYS A 49 19.06 6.13 4.43
CA CYS A 49 18.43 6.24 5.75
C CYS A 49 18.22 4.87 6.39
N SER A 50 17.72 3.90 5.60
CA SER A 50 17.48 2.55 6.10
C SER A 50 18.78 1.80 6.44
N ILE A 51 19.83 1.92 5.63
CA ILE A 51 21.13 1.29 5.89
C ILE A 51 21.79 1.88 7.15
N ILE A 52 21.82 3.20 7.27
CA ILE A 52 22.41 3.87 8.45
C ILE A 52 21.65 3.48 9.72
N SER A 53 20.32 3.49 9.68
CA SER A 53 19.48 3.10 10.80
C SER A 53 19.61 1.60 11.14
N LEU A 54 19.79 0.74 10.14
CA LEU A 54 20.08 -0.68 10.36
C LEU A 54 21.41 -0.88 11.08
N VAL A 55 22.46 -0.20 10.68
CA VAL A 55 23.78 -0.27 11.36
C VAL A 55 23.66 0.21 12.80
N LEU A 56 22.96 1.32 13.04
CA LEU A 56 22.71 1.83 14.38
C LEU A 56 21.90 0.84 15.23
N SER A 57 20.83 0.25 14.65
CA SER A 57 20.00 -0.74 15.33
C SER A 57 20.78 -2.01 15.70
N LEU A 58 21.69 -2.48 14.82
CA LEU A 58 22.60 -3.58 15.11
C LEU A 58 23.51 -3.25 16.31
N GLY A 59 24.07 -2.04 16.33
CA GLY A 59 24.86 -1.58 17.47
C GLY A 59 24.05 -1.56 18.78
N ILE A 60 22.86 -0.99 18.75
CA ILE A 60 21.95 -0.93 19.91
C ILE A 60 21.55 -2.35 20.35
N ALA A 61 21.20 -3.24 19.43
CA ALA A 61 20.84 -4.63 19.72
C ALA A 61 21.96 -5.35 20.49
N VAL A 62 23.23 -5.17 20.06
CA VAL A 62 24.39 -5.82 20.69
C VAL A 62 24.78 -5.16 22.00
N PHE A 63 24.93 -3.83 22.04
CA PHE A 63 25.51 -3.14 23.20
C PHE A 63 24.48 -2.81 24.28
N ALA A 64 23.27 -2.40 23.91
CA ALA A 64 22.23 -2.01 24.87
C ALA A 64 21.32 -3.18 25.25
N PHE A 65 20.87 -3.97 24.27
CA PHE A 65 19.97 -5.12 24.51
C PHE A 65 20.70 -6.43 24.76
N LYS A 66 22.05 -6.47 24.65
CA LYS A 66 22.90 -7.65 24.90
C LYS A 66 22.61 -8.83 23.98
N MET A 67 22.06 -8.59 22.81
CA MET A 67 21.83 -9.62 21.80
C MET A 67 23.17 -10.14 21.24
N PRO A 68 23.37 -11.46 21.09
CA PRO A 68 24.59 -12.00 20.47
C PRO A 68 24.80 -11.44 19.06
N VAL A 69 26.03 -11.03 18.72
CA VAL A 69 26.36 -10.39 17.44
C VAL A 69 25.91 -11.24 16.24
N GLY A 70 26.17 -12.56 16.28
CA GLY A 70 25.75 -13.48 15.21
C GLY A 70 24.25 -13.49 15.04
N MET A 71 23.47 -13.50 16.13
CA MET A 71 22.02 -13.48 16.10
C MET A 71 21.50 -12.15 15.56
N ALA A 72 22.08 -11.01 15.93
CA ALA A 72 21.70 -9.70 15.42
C ALA A 72 21.91 -9.60 13.91
N LEU A 73 23.05 -10.06 13.38
CA LEU A 73 23.32 -10.10 11.94
C LEU A 73 22.37 -11.04 11.18
N LEU A 74 22.15 -12.25 11.72
CA LEU A 74 21.24 -13.23 11.12
C LEU A 74 19.78 -12.74 11.13
N SER A 75 19.37 -11.97 12.14
CA SER A 75 18.06 -11.31 12.14
C SER A 75 17.89 -10.36 10.95
N GLY A 76 18.91 -9.56 10.64
CA GLY A 76 18.92 -8.72 9.46
C GLY A 76 18.83 -9.53 8.14
N THR A 77 19.50 -10.68 8.05
CA THR A 77 19.41 -11.54 6.85
C THR A 77 18.03 -12.17 6.70
N GLN A 78 17.38 -12.60 7.78
CA GLN A 78 16.00 -13.09 7.74
C GLN A 78 15.04 -11.99 7.28
N GLY A 79 15.21 -10.77 7.79
CA GLY A 79 14.42 -9.62 7.38
C GLY A 79 14.60 -9.29 5.90
N ALA A 80 15.84 -9.29 5.41
CA ALA A 80 16.12 -9.09 3.98
C ALA A 80 15.47 -10.18 3.12
N ALA A 81 15.55 -11.45 3.52
CA ALA A 81 14.90 -12.56 2.82
C ALA A 81 13.38 -12.39 2.76
N MET A 82 12.73 -11.97 3.88
CA MET A 82 11.31 -11.63 3.90
C MET A 82 10.99 -10.44 3.00
N GLY A 83 11.90 -9.50 2.85
CA GLY A 83 11.79 -8.40 1.89
C GLY A 83 11.80 -8.88 0.45
N PHE A 84 12.69 -9.82 0.10
CA PHE A 84 12.77 -10.38 -1.25
C PHE A 84 11.56 -11.23 -1.60
N MET A 85 11.18 -12.16 -0.72
CA MET A 85 10.05 -13.06 -0.94
C MET A 85 9.17 -13.08 0.32
N PRO A 86 7.94 -12.57 0.30
CA PRO A 86 7.11 -12.33 -0.89
C PRO A 86 7.15 -10.91 -1.48
N ILE A 87 7.65 -9.91 -0.77
CA ILE A 87 7.32 -8.49 -1.02
C ILE A 87 7.86 -8.00 -2.37
N ILE A 88 9.19 -8.00 -2.56
CA ILE A 88 9.83 -7.51 -3.79
C ILE A 88 9.37 -8.32 -5.00
N TYR A 89 9.16 -9.62 -4.84
CA TYR A 89 8.69 -10.51 -5.90
C TYR A 89 7.31 -10.07 -6.43
N ILE A 90 6.34 -9.80 -5.54
CA ILE A 90 5.01 -9.30 -5.92
C ILE A 90 5.14 -7.95 -6.63
N ILE A 91 5.97 -7.04 -6.10
CA ILE A 91 6.20 -5.71 -6.67
C ILE A 91 6.72 -5.81 -8.11
N ILE A 92 7.75 -6.62 -8.33
CA ILE A 92 8.33 -6.81 -9.67
C ILE A 92 7.27 -7.35 -10.64
N ALA A 93 6.51 -8.36 -10.24
CA ALA A 93 5.48 -8.96 -11.07
C ALA A 93 4.37 -7.93 -11.43
N ALA A 94 3.89 -7.18 -10.44
CA ALA A 94 2.81 -6.19 -10.62
C ALA A 94 3.25 -5.01 -11.49
N VAL A 95 4.44 -4.44 -11.23
CA VAL A 95 4.97 -3.33 -12.02
C VAL A 95 5.33 -3.78 -13.44
N TRP A 96 5.82 -5.00 -13.61
CA TRP A 96 6.05 -5.55 -14.95
C TRP A 96 4.74 -5.66 -15.74
N LEU A 97 3.69 -6.24 -15.15
CA LEU A 97 2.36 -6.35 -15.78
C LEU A 97 1.82 -4.98 -16.22
N TYR A 98 1.93 -3.98 -15.35
CA TYR A 98 1.57 -2.59 -15.66
C TYR A 98 2.42 -2.04 -16.84
N ASN A 99 3.74 -2.21 -16.80
CA ASN A 99 4.65 -1.72 -17.84
C ASN A 99 4.41 -2.38 -19.20
N LEU A 100 3.87 -3.60 -19.26
CA LEU A 100 3.43 -4.24 -20.51
C LEU A 100 2.30 -3.44 -21.17
N THR A 101 1.32 -2.97 -20.38
CA THR A 101 0.21 -2.14 -20.88
C THR A 101 0.70 -0.80 -21.42
N GLU A 102 1.64 -0.17 -20.71
CA GLU A 102 2.25 1.09 -21.15
C GLU A 102 3.10 0.90 -22.42
N LYS A 103 3.99 -0.09 -22.43
CA LYS A 103 4.89 -0.37 -23.58
C LYS A 103 4.11 -0.73 -24.85
N SER A 104 2.98 -1.45 -24.70
CA SER A 104 2.14 -1.80 -25.84
C SER A 104 1.35 -0.61 -26.41
N GLY A 105 1.28 0.52 -25.70
CA GLY A 105 0.47 1.68 -26.06
C GLY A 105 -1.02 1.54 -25.75
N ARG A 106 -1.47 0.37 -25.22
CA ARG A 106 -2.89 0.09 -24.93
C ARG A 106 -3.45 0.87 -23.76
N SER A 107 -2.59 1.50 -22.96
CA SER A 107 -2.99 2.49 -21.96
C SER A 107 -3.75 3.68 -22.60
N SER A 108 -3.48 4.02 -23.86
CA SER A 108 -4.25 5.04 -24.59
C SER A 108 -5.70 4.64 -24.82
N ASP A 109 -5.95 3.37 -25.14
CA ASP A 109 -7.31 2.85 -25.29
C ASP A 109 -8.07 2.85 -23.95
N LEU A 110 -7.37 2.52 -22.86
CA LEU A 110 -7.94 2.58 -21.52
C LEU A 110 -8.32 4.03 -21.15
N LYS A 111 -7.46 5.01 -21.47
CA LYS A 111 -7.76 6.44 -21.28
C LYS A 111 -9.00 6.87 -22.09
N ALA A 112 -9.10 6.45 -23.36
CA ALA A 112 -10.24 6.76 -24.21
C ALA A 112 -11.57 6.19 -23.65
N VAL A 113 -11.55 5.00 -23.06
CA VAL A 113 -12.71 4.42 -22.36
C VAL A 113 -13.19 5.32 -21.22
N PHE A 114 -12.26 5.79 -20.38
CA PHE A 114 -12.62 6.67 -19.25
C PHE A 114 -13.17 8.02 -19.70
N ASN A 115 -12.60 8.59 -20.77
CA ASN A 115 -13.08 9.84 -21.34
C ASN A 115 -14.52 9.74 -21.88
N THR A 116 -14.86 8.61 -22.51
CA THR A 116 -16.19 8.40 -23.07
C THR A 116 -17.28 8.34 -22.00
N ILE A 117 -16.99 7.79 -20.82
CA ILE A 117 -17.98 7.58 -19.76
C ILE A 117 -18.47 8.89 -19.14
N GLY A 118 -17.62 9.91 -19.04
CA GLY A 118 -17.97 11.20 -18.42
C GLY A 118 -18.98 12.07 -19.18
N ARG A 119 -19.46 11.62 -20.35
CA ARG A 119 -20.48 12.30 -21.20
C ARG A 119 -20.19 13.79 -21.44
N GLY A 120 -18.93 14.14 -21.65
CA GLY A 120 -18.51 15.52 -21.92
C GLY A 120 -18.46 16.44 -20.70
N ASP A 121 -18.64 15.94 -19.48
CA ASP A 121 -18.40 16.73 -18.25
C ASP A 121 -17.00 16.42 -17.71
N GLN A 122 -16.10 17.41 -17.77
CA GLN A 122 -14.72 17.33 -17.29
C GLN A 122 -14.63 16.87 -15.83
N ARG A 123 -15.57 17.31 -14.97
CA ARG A 123 -15.56 16.99 -13.53
C ARG A 123 -15.95 15.53 -13.30
N ALA A 124 -16.93 15.03 -14.06
CA ALA A 124 -17.33 13.62 -14.02
C ALA A 124 -16.18 12.73 -14.52
N GLN A 125 -15.54 13.09 -15.63
CA GLN A 125 -14.36 12.39 -16.15
C GLN A 125 -13.22 12.40 -15.12
N ALA A 126 -12.92 13.56 -14.53
CA ALA A 126 -11.88 13.72 -13.53
C ALA A 126 -12.15 12.87 -12.27
N LEU A 127 -13.40 12.81 -11.82
CA LEU A 127 -13.79 11.96 -10.69
C LEU A 127 -13.55 10.48 -11.00
N ILE A 128 -14.04 9.99 -12.15
CA ILE A 128 -13.90 8.58 -12.53
C ILE A 128 -12.42 8.20 -12.67
N VAL A 129 -11.62 9.07 -13.29
CA VAL A 129 -10.18 8.85 -13.50
C VAL A 129 -9.43 8.88 -12.18
N ALA A 130 -9.64 9.89 -11.35
CA ALA A 130 -8.90 10.04 -10.10
C ALA A 130 -9.36 9.09 -8.98
N TRP A 131 -10.57 8.56 -9.06
CA TRP A 131 -11.10 7.59 -8.11
C TRP A 131 -10.93 6.14 -8.60
N CYS A 132 -11.60 5.78 -9.69
CA CYS A 132 -11.63 4.40 -10.14
C CYS A 132 -10.33 3.98 -10.84
N PHE A 133 -9.82 4.79 -11.76
CA PHE A 133 -8.61 4.41 -12.49
C PHE A 133 -7.35 4.53 -11.64
N CYS A 134 -7.23 5.60 -10.84
CA CYS A 134 -6.11 5.74 -9.92
C CYS A 134 -6.08 4.60 -8.89
N GLY A 135 -7.25 4.22 -8.33
CA GLY A 135 -7.36 3.08 -7.41
C GLY A 135 -6.99 1.74 -8.06
N LEU A 136 -7.40 1.53 -9.31
CA LEU A 136 -7.02 0.35 -10.10
C LEU A 136 -5.51 0.26 -10.28
N LEU A 137 -4.88 1.36 -10.65
CA LEU A 137 -3.41 1.44 -10.79
C LEU A 137 -2.71 1.26 -9.44
N GLU A 138 -3.24 1.82 -8.35
CA GLU A 138 -2.66 1.64 -7.01
C GLU A 138 -2.71 0.18 -6.58
N GLY A 139 -3.85 -0.50 -6.82
CA GLY A 139 -4.01 -1.92 -6.53
C GLY A 139 -2.98 -2.80 -7.22
N LEU A 140 -2.55 -2.44 -8.43
CA LEU A 140 -1.60 -3.24 -9.21
C LEU A 140 -0.15 -2.79 -9.04
N ALA A 141 0.13 -1.49 -9.23
CA ALA A 141 1.50 -0.99 -9.36
C ALA A 141 2.01 -0.25 -8.11
N GLY A 142 1.15 0.55 -7.45
CA GLY A 142 1.58 1.38 -6.32
C GLY A 142 2.75 2.33 -6.67
N PHE A 143 3.63 2.58 -5.71
CA PHE A 143 4.94 3.27 -5.87
C PHE A 143 4.92 4.64 -6.58
N GLY A 144 3.79 5.34 -6.57
CA GLY A 144 3.65 6.67 -7.17
C GLY A 144 3.29 6.68 -8.67
N ALA A 145 3.36 5.55 -9.37
CA ALA A 145 2.92 5.44 -10.76
C ALA A 145 1.43 5.84 -10.94
N PRO A 146 0.50 5.40 -10.06
CA PRO A 146 -0.91 5.82 -10.13
C PRO A 146 -1.06 7.33 -10.12
N VAL A 147 -0.37 7.99 -9.21
CA VAL A 147 -0.44 9.46 -9.07
C VAL A 147 0.13 10.15 -10.30
N ALA A 148 1.30 9.71 -10.80
CA ALA A 148 1.91 10.31 -11.98
C ALA A 148 0.99 10.24 -13.21
N ILE A 149 0.44 9.06 -13.50
CA ILE A 149 -0.39 8.83 -14.69
C ILE A 149 -1.71 9.55 -14.58
N THR A 150 -2.37 9.45 -13.42
CA THR A 150 -3.66 10.10 -13.19
C THR A 150 -3.54 11.61 -13.25
N CYS A 151 -2.51 12.20 -12.62
CA CYS A 151 -2.26 13.64 -12.72
C CYS A 151 -2.08 14.11 -14.17
N ALA A 152 -1.27 13.41 -14.95
CA ALA A 152 -1.06 13.72 -16.37
C ALA A 152 -2.39 13.62 -17.15
N MET A 153 -3.18 12.57 -16.91
CA MET A 153 -4.50 12.43 -17.54
C MET A 153 -5.44 13.58 -17.19
N LEU A 154 -5.54 13.98 -15.94
CA LEU A 154 -6.42 15.06 -15.53
C LEU A 154 -6.03 16.40 -16.18
N VAL A 155 -4.72 16.64 -16.33
CA VAL A 155 -4.22 17.84 -17.04
C VAL A 155 -4.62 17.78 -18.52
N THR A 156 -4.52 16.63 -19.18
CA THR A 156 -4.95 16.48 -20.58
C THR A 156 -6.46 16.63 -20.75
N LEU A 157 -7.25 16.36 -19.71
CA LEU A 157 -8.69 16.64 -19.66
C LEU A 157 -8.99 18.14 -19.40
N GLY A 158 -7.96 18.99 -19.25
CA GLY A 158 -8.12 20.42 -18.99
C GLY A 158 -8.29 20.81 -17.53
N VAL A 159 -8.15 19.86 -16.59
CA VAL A 159 -8.20 20.18 -15.15
C VAL A 159 -6.98 21.03 -14.77
N PRO A 160 -7.14 22.15 -14.03
CA PRO A 160 -6.01 22.98 -13.61
C PRO A 160 -4.96 22.17 -12.85
N LYS A 161 -3.69 22.35 -13.18
CA LYS A 161 -2.53 21.56 -12.73
C LYS A 161 -2.53 21.23 -11.23
N ILE A 162 -2.68 22.25 -10.38
CA ILE A 162 -2.67 22.07 -8.92
C ILE A 162 -3.91 21.31 -8.44
N LYS A 163 -5.10 21.59 -9.02
CA LYS A 163 -6.32 20.84 -8.69
C LYS A 163 -6.18 19.37 -9.08
N ALA A 164 -5.62 19.09 -10.27
CA ALA A 164 -5.36 17.73 -10.75
C ALA A 164 -4.48 16.96 -9.76
N ALA A 165 -3.38 17.58 -9.29
CA ALA A 165 -2.50 16.99 -8.30
C ALA A 165 -3.23 16.70 -6.96
N VAL A 166 -3.93 17.69 -6.41
CA VAL A 166 -4.63 17.56 -5.11
C VAL A 166 -5.73 16.50 -5.16
N VAL A 167 -6.58 16.52 -6.20
CA VAL A 167 -7.66 15.52 -6.37
C VAL A 167 -7.09 14.12 -6.47
N THR A 168 -5.99 13.94 -7.22
CA THR A 168 -5.37 12.63 -7.40
C THR A 168 -4.79 12.09 -6.08
N VAL A 169 -4.02 12.89 -5.34
CA VAL A 169 -3.41 12.39 -4.09
C VAL A 169 -4.46 12.11 -3.01
N VAL A 170 -5.57 12.88 -2.96
CA VAL A 170 -6.68 12.66 -2.04
C VAL A 170 -7.48 11.40 -2.44
N GLY A 171 -7.82 11.25 -3.72
CA GLY A 171 -8.57 10.10 -4.23
C GLY A 171 -7.81 8.78 -4.10
N ASN A 172 -6.47 8.82 -4.13
CA ASN A 172 -5.63 7.63 -4.00
C ASN A 172 -5.47 7.13 -2.55
N ALA A 173 -5.69 7.98 -1.55
CA ALA A 173 -5.23 7.79 -0.18
C ALA A 173 -5.64 6.45 0.46
N ILE A 174 -6.92 6.08 0.36
CA ILE A 174 -7.43 4.86 1.02
C ILE A 174 -7.07 3.57 0.29
N ASN A 175 -6.75 3.65 -1.01
CA ASN A 175 -6.32 2.49 -1.78
C ASN A 175 -4.87 2.09 -1.47
N VAL A 176 -4.07 2.99 -0.87
CA VAL A 176 -2.63 2.78 -0.61
C VAL A 176 -2.36 1.57 0.29
N GLY A 177 -3.19 1.33 1.30
CA GLY A 177 -3.06 0.17 2.18
C GLY A 177 -3.25 -1.16 1.44
N PHE A 178 -4.09 -1.17 0.41
CA PHE A 178 -4.31 -2.29 -0.51
C PHE A 178 -3.49 -2.17 -1.79
N GLY A 179 -2.55 -1.22 -1.85
CA GLY A 179 -1.72 -0.97 -3.02
C GLY A 179 -0.73 -2.10 -3.32
N ALA A 180 -0.36 -2.22 -4.60
CA ALA A 180 0.52 -3.29 -5.10
C ALA A 180 0.14 -4.67 -4.52
N MET A 181 -1.12 -5.07 -4.69
CA MET A 181 -1.69 -6.32 -4.17
C MET A 181 -1.63 -6.43 -2.64
N ALA A 182 -2.00 -5.35 -1.96
CA ALA A 182 -2.08 -5.24 -0.50
C ALA A 182 -0.77 -5.52 0.26
N ILE A 183 0.38 -5.18 -0.34
CA ILE A 183 1.68 -5.36 0.31
C ILE A 183 1.78 -4.62 1.65
N PRO A 184 1.33 -3.36 1.81
CA PRO A 184 1.35 -2.69 3.11
C PRO A 184 0.60 -3.50 4.18
N THR A 185 -0.58 -4.01 3.87
CA THR A 185 -1.41 -4.85 4.76
C THR A 185 -0.74 -6.18 5.09
N THR A 186 -0.20 -6.88 4.06
CA THR A 186 0.55 -8.13 4.24
C THR A 186 1.74 -7.93 5.17
N THR A 187 2.48 -6.83 4.97
CA THR A 187 3.65 -6.48 5.77
C THR A 187 3.25 -6.17 7.21
N ALA A 188 2.22 -5.35 7.41
CA ALA A 188 1.71 -4.99 8.73
C ALA A 188 1.25 -6.23 9.52
N GLY A 189 0.44 -7.11 8.92
CA GLY A 189 -0.03 -8.33 9.56
C GLY A 189 1.12 -9.26 9.94
N LYS A 190 2.00 -9.59 9.00
CA LYS A 190 3.12 -10.53 9.24
C LYS A 190 4.09 -10.02 10.31
N LEU A 191 4.46 -8.75 10.29
CA LEU A 191 5.39 -8.18 11.26
C LEU A 191 4.75 -7.83 12.60
N GLY A 192 3.44 -7.56 12.60
CA GLY A 192 2.66 -7.35 13.82
C GLY A 192 2.21 -8.65 14.49
N GLY A 193 2.47 -9.81 13.89
CA GLY A 193 2.05 -11.11 14.43
C GLY A 193 0.55 -11.38 14.33
N ALA A 194 -0.17 -10.67 13.44
CA ALA A 194 -1.60 -10.86 13.15
C ALA A 194 -1.79 -11.50 11.77
N ASP A 195 -2.94 -12.17 11.56
CA ASP A 195 -3.29 -12.67 10.24
C ASP A 195 -3.57 -11.49 9.29
N PRO A 196 -2.87 -11.37 8.15
CA PRO A 196 -3.13 -10.33 7.17
C PRO A 196 -4.58 -10.30 6.66
N VAL A 197 -5.29 -11.43 6.64
CA VAL A 197 -6.72 -11.50 6.25
C VAL A 197 -7.58 -10.74 7.26
N VAL A 198 -7.31 -10.92 8.55
CA VAL A 198 -8.02 -10.24 9.64
C VAL A 198 -7.76 -8.75 9.60
N VAL A 199 -6.48 -8.35 9.53
CA VAL A 199 -6.09 -6.93 9.40
C VAL A 199 -6.74 -6.28 8.18
N ALA A 200 -6.80 -6.98 7.05
CA ALA A 200 -7.44 -6.49 5.84
C ALA A 200 -8.97 -6.37 5.98
N GLY A 201 -9.60 -7.30 6.71
CA GLY A 201 -11.01 -7.23 7.06
C GLY A 201 -11.33 -5.96 7.84
N ASP A 202 -10.57 -5.69 8.91
CA ASP A 202 -10.69 -4.46 9.70
C ASP A 202 -10.47 -3.21 8.85
N MET A 203 -9.45 -3.23 8.00
CA MET A 203 -9.20 -2.15 7.05
C MET A 203 -10.40 -1.94 6.13
N GLY A 204 -10.96 -3.01 5.57
CA GLY A 204 -12.12 -2.95 4.68
C GLY A 204 -13.32 -2.31 5.36
N HIS A 205 -13.61 -2.72 6.61
CA HIS A 205 -14.71 -2.21 7.43
C HIS A 205 -14.53 -0.73 7.84
N LEU A 206 -13.30 -0.25 7.95
CA LEU A 206 -13.02 1.15 8.21
C LEU A 206 -13.02 1.98 6.91
N THR A 207 -12.42 1.46 5.83
CA THR A 207 -12.22 2.24 4.58
C THR A 207 -13.48 2.41 3.75
N TRP A 208 -14.46 1.49 3.80
CA TRP A 208 -15.71 1.67 3.04
C TRP A 208 -16.45 2.95 3.44
N ILE A 209 -16.34 3.37 4.72
CA ILE A 209 -16.92 4.63 5.19
C ILE A 209 -16.29 5.80 4.44
N PHE A 210 -14.97 5.78 4.27
CA PHE A 210 -14.25 6.81 3.50
C PHE A 210 -14.63 6.78 2.01
N CYS A 211 -14.92 5.60 1.46
CA CYS A 211 -15.39 5.50 0.07
C CYS A 211 -16.65 6.31 -0.18
N LEU A 212 -17.55 6.43 0.81
CA LEU A 212 -18.80 7.16 0.63
C LEU A 212 -18.61 8.68 0.49
N PHE A 213 -17.61 9.27 1.16
CA PHE A 213 -17.47 10.72 1.17
C PHE A 213 -16.25 11.26 0.42
N ILE A 214 -15.19 10.48 0.21
CA ILE A 214 -14.02 10.97 -0.55
C ILE A 214 -14.37 11.37 -1.98
N PRO A 215 -15.18 10.65 -2.77
CA PRO A 215 -15.60 11.12 -4.09
C PRO A 215 -16.36 12.45 -4.05
N VAL A 216 -17.16 12.68 -3.01
CA VAL A 216 -17.84 13.96 -2.80
C VAL A 216 -16.83 15.08 -2.49
N LEU A 217 -15.83 14.76 -1.65
CA LEU A 217 -14.73 15.68 -1.34
C LEU A 217 -13.90 16.02 -2.59
N MET A 218 -13.67 15.05 -3.48
CA MET A 218 -12.99 15.26 -4.76
C MET A 218 -13.76 16.24 -5.65
N LEU A 219 -15.09 16.13 -5.72
CA LEU A 219 -15.94 17.10 -6.44
C LEU A 219 -15.83 18.49 -5.83
N PHE A 220 -15.76 18.59 -4.50
CA PHE A 220 -15.54 19.87 -3.83
C PHE A 220 -14.18 20.49 -4.19
N ILE A 221 -13.13 19.70 -4.29
CA ILE A 221 -11.80 20.16 -4.71
C ILE A 221 -11.83 20.62 -6.18
N LEU A 222 -12.55 19.92 -7.05
CA LEU A 222 -12.63 20.22 -8.49
C LEU A 222 -13.40 21.51 -8.76
N ASP A 223 -14.59 21.68 -8.19
CA ASP A 223 -15.51 22.76 -8.55
C ASP A 223 -16.31 23.33 -7.36
N GLY A 224 -15.84 23.14 -6.14
CA GLY A 224 -16.49 23.65 -4.93
C GLY A 224 -17.88 23.08 -4.70
N SER A 225 -18.75 23.90 -4.07
CA SER A 225 -20.13 23.50 -3.77
C SER A 225 -20.98 23.26 -5.03
N ARG A 226 -20.64 23.89 -6.16
CA ARG A 226 -21.33 23.68 -7.44
C ARG A 226 -21.09 22.26 -7.96
N GLY A 227 -19.85 21.79 -7.96
CA GLY A 227 -19.49 20.43 -8.37
C GLY A 227 -20.22 19.39 -7.52
N VAL A 228 -20.21 19.56 -6.20
CA VAL A 228 -20.96 18.69 -5.29
C VAL A 228 -22.44 18.69 -5.62
N ARG A 229 -23.09 19.85 -5.72
CA ARG A 229 -24.54 19.94 -5.96
C ARG A 229 -24.97 19.28 -7.26
N GLN A 230 -24.15 19.37 -8.31
CA GLN A 230 -24.50 18.87 -9.64
C GLN A 230 -24.13 17.39 -9.85
N LEU A 231 -23.09 16.90 -9.16
CA LEU A 231 -22.49 15.57 -9.43
C LEU A 231 -22.54 14.62 -8.22
N TRP A 232 -23.15 15.01 -7.08
CA TRP A 232 -23.21 14.14 -5.89
C TRP A 232 -23.79 12.74 -6.15
N PRO A 233 -24.79 12.55 -7.06
CA PRO A 233 -25.31 11.20 -7.31
C PRO A 233 -24.23 10.29 -7.90
N LEU A 234 -23.43 10.80 -8.85
CA LEU A 234 -22.31 10.07 -9.44
C LEU A 234 -21.24 9.76 -8.39
N ALA A 235 -20.91 10.73 -7.51
CA ALA A 235 -19.94 10.52 -6.45
C ALA A 235 -20.38 9.45 -5.45
N LEU A 236 -21.67 9.43 -5.08
CA LEU A 236 -22.22 8.40 -4.21
C LEU A 236 -22.23 7.02 -4.87
N VAL A 237 -22.60 6.94 -6.15
CA VAL A 237 -22.55 5.67 -6.90
C VAL A 237 -21.13 5.13 -6.98
N ALA A 238 -20.17 5.98 -7.33
CA ALA A 238 -18.75 5.62 -7.39
C ALA A 238 -18.23 5.16 -6.02
N GLY A 239 -18.57 5.93 -4.98
CA GLY A 239 -18.16 5.64 -3.61
C GLY A 239 -18.80 4.40 -3.03
N ALA A 240 -20.12 4.25 -3.16
CA ALA A 240 -20.84 3.08 -2.64
C ALA A 240 -20.38 1.78 -3.30
N ALA A 241 -20.21 1.78 -4.62
CA ALA A 241 -19.76 0.58 -5.33
C ALA A 241 -18.31 0.20 -4.95
N ALA A 242 -17.41 1.19 -4.87
CA ALA A 242 -16.05 0.94 -4.36
C ALA A 242 -16.07 0.50 -2.89
N GLY A 243 -16.94 1.11 -2.07
CA GLY A 243 -17.13 0.75 -0.66
C GLY A 243 -17.56 -0.71 -0.48
N ILE A 244 -18.49 -1.20 -1.30
CA ILE A 244 -18.88 -2.62 -1.34
C ILE A 244 -17.65 -3.49 -1.63
N GLY A 245 -16.80 -3.10 -2.58
CA GLY A 245 -15.55 -3.79 -2.87
C GLY A 245 -14.61 -3.80 -1.67
N HIS A 246 -14.40 -2.67 -1.01
CA HIS A 246 -13.57 -2.59 0.19
C HIS A 246 -14.09 -3.45 1.34
N PHE A 247 -15.42 -3.51 1.52
CA PHE A 247 -16.05 -4.23 2.61
C PHE A 247 -15.99 -5.76 2.42
N PHE A 248 -16.32 -6.26 1.23
CA PHE A 248 -16.48 -7.70 1.01
C PHE A 248 -15.24 -8.39 0.43
N THR A 249 -14.42 -7.71 -0.37
CA THR A 249 -13.30 -8.37 -1.05
C THR A 249 -12.23 -8.90 -0.08
N PRO A 250 -11.89 -8.23 1.06
CA PRO A 250 -10.89 -8.75 1.98
C PRO A 250 -11.17 -10.14 2.52
N SER A 251 -12.43 -10.50 2.74
CA SER A 251 -12.83 -11.83 3.21
C SER A 251 -12.63 -12.94 2.16
N VAL A 252 -12.48 -12.56 0.90
CA VAL A 252 -12.29 -13.48 -0.25
C VAL A 252 -10.83 -13.51 -0.67
N SER A 253 -10.26 -12.35 -0.96
CA SER A 253 -8.85 -12.14 -1.31
C SER A 253 -8.49 -10.68 -1.07
N TYR A 254 -7.86 -10.42 0.06
CA TYR A 254 -7.50 -9.06 0.44
C TYR A 254 -6.52 -8.41 -0.54
N GLU A 255 -5.73 -9.21 -1.25
CA GLU A 255 -4.81 -8.74 -2.28
C GLU A 255 -5.53 -8.05 -3.45
N LEU A 256 -6.76 -8.47 -3.74
CA LEU A 256 -7.56 -7.93 -4.85
C LEU A 256 -8.43 -6.73 -4.45
N THR A 257 -8.45 -6.32 -3.18
CA THR A 257 -9.42 -5.34 -2.67
C THR A 257 -9.44 -4.04 -3.49
N ALA A 258 -8.30 -3.39 -3.68
CA ALA A 258 -8.25 -2.13 -4.44
C ALA A 258 -8.63 -2.32 -5.92
N VAL A 259 -8.25 -3.46 -6.52
CA VAL A 259 -8.56 -3.76 -7.93
C VAL A 259 -10.06 -3.99 -8.12
N VAL A 260 -10.65 -4.85 -7.29
CA VAL A 260 -12.10 -5.18 -7.37
C VAL A 260 -12.94 -3.95 -7.03
N ALA A 261 -12.61 -3.22 -5.96
CA ALA A 261 -13.31 -2.00 -5.58
C ALA A 261 -13.30 -0.94 -6.71
N SER A 262 -12.16 -0.77 -7.35
CA SER A 262 -12.02 0.16 -8.48
C SER A 262 -12.80 -0.26 -9.70
N LEU A 263 -12.79 -1.55 -10.05
CA LEU A 263 -13.57 -2.10 -11.17
C LEU A 263 -15.08 -2.01 -10.91
N LEU A 264 -15.52 -2.30 -9.67
CA LEU A 264 -16.92 -2.13 -9.28
C LEU A 264 -17.36 -0.67 -9.35
N GLY A 265 -16.54 0.26 -8.82
CA GLY A 265 -16.78 1.69 -8.93
C GLY A 265 -16.90 2.15 -10.38
N PHE A 266 -15.99 1.69 -11.23
CA PHE A 266 -15.98 1.99 -12.65
C PHE A 266 -17.24 1.44 -13.37
N ALA A 267 -17.57 0.18 -13.16
CA ALA A 267 -18.75 -0.45 -13.75
C ALA A 267 -20.04 0.25 -13.30
N ALA A 268 -20.15 0.57 -12.01
CA ALA A 268 -21.30 1.30 -11.47
C ALA A 268 -21.44 2.70 -12.06
N CYS A 269 -20.34 3.44 -12.20
CA CYS A 269 -20.34 4.75 -12.86
C CYS A 269 -20.78 4.62 -14.33
N TYR A 270 -20.26 3.63 -15.06
CA TYR A 270 -20.65 3.38 -16.45
C TYR A 270 -22.15 3.13 -16.58
N VAL A 271 -22.67 2.18 -15.81
CA VAL A 271 -24.11 1.82 -15.85
C VAL A 271 -24.97 3.02 -15.43
N PHE A 272 -24.60 3.74 -14.38
CA PHE A 272 -25.31 4.92 -13.91
C PHE A 272 -25.37 6.02 -14.96
N MET A 273 -24.23 6.29 -15.62
CA MET A 273 -24.13 7.30 -16.67
C MET A 273 -24.88 6.92 -17.97
N LEU A 274 -25.29 5.68 -18.17
CA LEU A 274 -26.16 5.31 -19.29
C LEU A 274 -27.55 5.96 -19.17
N GLY A 275 -28.09 6.03 -17.96
CA GLY A 275 -29.41 6.57 -17.66
C GLY A 275 -29.43 8.01 -17.12
N TRP A 276 -28.28 8.50 -16.64
CA TRP A 276 -28.16 9.81 -16.01
C TRP A 276 -27.10 10.67 -16.69
N GLY A 277 -27.39 11.95 -16.87
CA GLY A 277 -26.45 12.94 -17.41
C GLY A 277 -26.30 14.14 -16.50
N PRO A 278 -25.06 14.63 -16.28
CA PRO A 278 -24.83 15.81 -15.47
C PRO A 278 -25.35 17.09 -16.13
N THR A 279 -25.68 18.08 -15.32
CA THR A 279 -25.85 19.45 -15.79
C THR A 279 -24.47 20.06 -15.94
N THR A 280 -23.95 20.09 -17.17
CA THR A 280 -22.58 20.52 -17.46
C THR A 280 -22.52 22.00 -17.77
N PRO A 281 -21.81 22.84 -16.97
CA PRO A 281 -21.54 24.23 -17.33
C PRO A 281 -20.65 24.31 -18.56
N ALA A 282 -20.79 25.37 -19.35
CA ALA A 282 -20.04 25.53 -20.61
C ALA A 282 -18.51 25.46 -20.41
N GLU A 283 -17.99 25.99 -19.30
CA GLU A 283 -16.57 25.95 -18.97
C GLU A 283 -16.05 24.57 -18.52
N CYS A 284 -16.96 23.65 -18.23
CA CYS A 284 -16.64 22.26 -17.86
C CYS A 284 -16.97 21.26 -18.98
N ALA A 285 -17.49 21.75 -20.10
CA ALA A 285 -17.80 20.90 -21.24
C ALA A 285 -16.52 20.51 -21.98
N THR A 286 -16.32 19.22 -22.22
CA THR A 286 -15.26 18.67 -23.05
C THR A 286 -15.82 18.22 -24.37
N GLU A 287 -15.19 18.57 -25.48
CA GLU A 287 -15.52 18.01 -26.77
C GLU A 287 -15.16 16.51 -26.76
N ALA A 288 -16.15 15.67 -27.04
CA ALA A 288 -15.89 14.25 -27.23
C ALA A 288 -15.21 14.08 -28.60
N ASP A 289 -13.96 13.65 -28.61
CA ASP A 289 -13.28 13.27 -29.85
C ASP A 289 -13.93 11.99 -30.39
N GLU A 290 -14.93 12.18 -31.27
CA GLU A 290 -15.67 11.05 -31.87
C GLU A 290 -14.78 10.17 -32.76
N ALA A 291 -13.65 10.71 -33.21
CA ALA A 291 -12.75 10.02 -34.15
C ALA A 291 -11.95 8.88 -33.50
N ASP A 292 -11.78 8.84 -32.18
CA ASP A 292 -10.96 7.81 -31.48
C ASP A 292 -11.76 6.95 -30.48
N LYS A 293 -13.07 6.75 -30.70
CA LYS A 293 -13.87 5.82 -29.88
C LYS A 293 -13.31 4.40 -30.01
N PRO A 294 -12.84 3.79 -28.91
CA PRO A 294 -12.25 2.46 -28.97
C PRO A 294 -13.33 1.41 -29.29
N THR A 295 -13.01 0.50 -30.20
CA THR A 295 -13.87 -0.66 -30.51
C THR A 295 -13.95 -1.61 -29.31
N GLY A 296 -15.02 -2.44 -29.23
CA GLY A 296 -15.17 -3.43 -28.16
C GLY A 296 -13.96 -4.36 -28.00
N SER A 297 -13.31 -4.74 -29.11
CA SER A 297 -12.07 -5.53 -29.08
C SER A 297 -10.89 -4.75 -28.45
N ARG A 298 -10.75 -3.47 -28.75
CA ARG A 298 -9.71 -2.61 -28.15
C ARG A 298 -9.94 -2.43 -26.65
N ILE A 299 -11.20 -2.22 -26.24
CA ILE A 299 -11.59 -2.14 -24.82
C ILE A 299 -11.25 -3.43 -24.10
N GLY A 300 -11.63 -4.59 -24.66
CA GLY A 300 -11.34 -5.90 -24.11
C GLY A 300 -9.84 -6.14 -23.94
N LEU A 301 -9.04 -5.78 -24.94
CA LEU A 301 -7.57 -5.92 -24.86
C LEU A 301 -6.95 -4.94 -23.85
N ALA A 302 -7.45 -3.71 -23.73
CA ALA A 302 -6.97 -2.75 -22.75
C ALA A 302 -7.28 -3.17 -21.31
N LEU A 303 -8.43 -3.81 -21.08
CA LEU A 303 -8.83 -4.34 -19.76
C LEU A 303 -8.27 -5.73 -19.46
N LEU A 304 -7.72 -6.44 -20.46
CA LEU A 304 -7.26 -7.82 -20.34
C LEU A 304 -6.34 -8.08 -19.13
N PRO A 305 -5.27 -7.29 -18.85
CA PRO A 305 -4.38 -7.54 -17.72
C PRO A 305 -5.11 -7.55 -16.38
N TYR A 306 -6.03 -6.61 -16.21
CA TYR A 306 -6.78 -6.38 -14.98
C TYR A 306 -7.80 -7.51 -14.73
N VAL A 307 -8.59 -7.82 -15.74
CA VAL A 307 -9.59 -8.90 -15.68
C VAL A 307 -8.90 -10.25 -15.47
N LEU A 308 -7.81 -10.50 -16.18
CA LEU A 308 -7.07 -11.76 -16.10
C LEU A 308 -6.42 -11.97 -14.72
N VAL A 309 -5.84 -10.92 -14.14
CA VAL A 309 -5.33 -10.97 -12.74
C VAL A 309 -6.44 -11.35 -11.76
N VAL A 310 -7.59 -10.68 -11.86
CA VAL A 310 -8.72 -10.96 -10.97
C VAL A 310 -9.19 -12.41 -11.13
N ILE A 311 -9.36 -12.89 -12.35
CA ILE A 311 -9.81 -14.27 -12.62
C ILE A 311 -8.79 -15.29 -12.09
N ILE A 312 -7.51 -15.13 -12.41
CA ILE A 312 -6.46 -16.08 -12.01
C ILE A 312 -6.33 -16.10 -10.48
N ILE A 313 -6.26 -14.95 -9.82
CA ILE A 313 -6.15 -14.90 -8.35
C ILE A 313 -7.43 -15.42 -7.70
N ALA A 314 -8.61 -15.10 -8.22
CA ALA A 314 -9.86 -15.65 -7.72
C ALA A 314 -9.87 -17.20 -7.79
N ILE A 315 -9.44 -17.78 -8.89
CA ILE A 315 -9.33 -19.25 -9.02
C ILE A 315 -8.37 -19.82 -7.98
N THR A 316 -7.18 -19.20 -7.81
CA THR A 316 -6.15 -19.68 -6.88
C THR A 316 -6.54 -19.56 -5.41
N LYS A 317 -7.45 -18.65 -5.06
CA LYS A 317 -7.89 -18.41 -3.67
C LYS A 317 -9.25 -19.05 -3.35
N LEU A 318 -10.24 -18.98 -4.25
CA LEU A 318 -11.60 -19.47 -4.02
C LEU A 318 -11.76 -20.96 -4.25
N ALA A 319 -11.02 -21.55 -5.19
CA ALA A 319 -11.06 -22.97 -5.42
C ALA A 319 -10.31 -23.69 -4.29
N LYS A 320 -11.02 -24.10 -3.23
CA LYS A 320 -10.44 -24.74 -2.03
C LYS A 320 -9.39 -25.82 -2.33
N PRO A 321 -9.60 -26.76 -3.28
CA PRO A 321 -8.58 -27.75 -3.62
C PRO A 321 -7.29 -27.12 -4.17
N VAL A 322 -7.40 -26.08 -4.99
CA VAL A 322 -6.27 -25.38 -5.60
C VAL A 322 -5.50 -24.60 -4.53
N ALA A 323 -6.20 -23.86 -3.70
CA ALA A 323 -5.61 -23.11 -2.59
C ALA A 323 -4.87 -24.03 -1.60
N ALA A 324 -5.48 -25.17 -1.23
CA ALA A 324 -4.88 -26.17 -0.34
C ALA A 324 -3.63 -26.79 -0.97
N PHE A 325 -3.68 -27.16 -2.26
CA PHE A 325 -2.52 -27.68 -2.98
C PHE A 325 -1.37 -26.67 -2.98
N PHE A 326 -1.63 -25.40 -3.31
CA PHE A 326 -0.57 -24.39 -3.34
C PHE A 326 0.01 -24.12 -1.95
N SER A 327 -0.82 -24.05 -0.91
CA SER A 327 -0.35 -23.87 0.46
C SER A 327 0.46 -25.08 0.96
N SER A 328 0.17 -26.28 0.48
CA SER A 328 0.96 -27.47 0.83
C SER A 328 2.38 -27.45 0.26
N THR A 329 2.65 -26.60 -0.73
CA THR A 329 4.00 -26.42 -1.31
C THR A 329 4.85 -25.39 -0.53
N ASP A 330 4.29 -24.73 0.47
CA ASP A 330 5.01 -23.76 1.29
C ASP A 330 6.08 -24.44 2.13
N VAL A 331 7.31 -23.92 2.04
CA VAL A 331 8.44 -24.47 2.78
C VAL A 331 8.71 -23.61 4.03
N LYS A 332 8.53 -24.22 5.20
CA LYS A 332 8.88 -23.58 6.47
C LYS A 332 10.36 -23.81 6.77
N ILE A 333 11.15 -22.77 6.81
CA ILE A 333 12.59 -22.79 7.03
C ILE A 333 12.88 -22.21 8.42
N PRO A 334 13.18 -23.04 9.43
CA PRO A 334 13.74 -22.55 10.69
C PRO A 334 15.03 -21.77 10.39
N TRP A 335 15.06 -20.46 10.72
CA TRP A 335 16.19 -19.62 10.30
C TRP A 335 17.47 -20.04 11.00
N PRO A 336 18.53 -20.40 10.27
CA PRO A 336 19.75 -20.93 10.86
C PRO A 336 20.35 -19.95 11.88
N GLY A 337 20.68 -20.45 13.08
CA GLY A 337 21.30 -19.67 14.15
C GLY A 337 20.38 -18.73 14.91
N ILE A 338 19.09 -18.65 14.57
CA ILE A 338 18.08 -17.89 15.32
C ILE A 338 17.04 -18.82 15.92
N TYR A 339 16.43 -19.70 15.13
CA TYR A 339 15.43 -20.63 15.62
C TYR A 339 16.00 -21.55 16.70
N GLY A 340 15.31 -21.67 17.83
CA GLY A 340 15.76 -22.41 19.00
C GLY A 340 16.66 -21.61 19.94
N SER A 341 17.29 -20.52 19.48
CA SER A 341 18.13 -19.62 20.30
C SER A 341 17.42 -18.32 20.68
N LEU A 342 16.53 -17.82 19.82
CA LEU A 342 15.64 -16.70 20.13
C LEU A 342 14.43 -17.25 20.90
N LEU A 343 14.26 -16.83 22.15
CA LEU A 343 13.21 -17.30 23.02
C LEU A 343 12.15 -16.21 23.24
N THR A 344 10.92 -16.65 23.46
CA THR A 344 9.81 -15.80 23.95
C THR A 344 9.90 -15.62 25.47
N GLY A 345 9.06 -14.76 26.04
CA GLY A 345 9.08 -14.46 27.48
C GLY A 345 8.79 -15.66 28.39
N ASP A 346 8.12 -16.70 27.85
CA ASP A 346 7.86 -17.98 28.54
C ASP A 346 9.00 -19.02 28.35
N GLY A 347 10.07 -18.66 27.66
CA GLY A 347 11.22 -19.52 27.41
C GLY A 347 11.07 -20.49 26.24
N SER A 348 9.98 -20.44 25.50
CA SER A 348 9.79 -21.25 24.28
C SER A 348 10.51 -20.65 23.08
N PRO A 349 10.93 -21.47 22.08
CA PRO A 349 11.50 -20.97 20.83
C PRO A 349 10.52 -20.06 20.09
N SER A 350 10.98 -18.88 19.67
CA SER A 350 10.16 -17.93 18.92
C SER A 350 9.81 -18.49 17.55
N THR A 351 8.51 -18.58 17.25
CA THR A 351 8.02 -18.97 15.91
C THR A 351 8.28 -17.90 14.86
N ALA A 352 8.53 -16.65 15.26
CA ALA A 352 8.92 -15.57 14.35
C ALA A 352 10.27 -15.84 13.66
N ALA A 353 11.10 -16.73 14.23
CA ALA A 353 12.34 -17.21 13.63
C ALA A 353 12.15 -18.29 12.55
N ILE A 354 10.91 -18.61 12.16
CA ILE A 354 10.59 -19.50 11.05
C ILE A 354 10.25 -18.67 9.82
N TYR A 355 11.04 -18.78 8.76
CA TYR A 355 10.76 -18.18 7.48
C TYR A 355 9.88 -19.09 6.62
N SER A 356 8.77 -18.58 6.09
CA SER A 356 7.90 -19.30 5.18
C SER A 356 8.17 -18.89 3.73
N LEU A 357 8.81 -19.77 2.97
CA LEU A 357 9.03 -19.59 1.54
C LEU A 357 7.77 -20.01 0.79
N GLN A 358 7.06 -19.03 0.27
CA GLN A 358 5.79 -19.18 -0.46
C GLN A 358 6.04 -18.93 -1.94
N ILE A 359 5.95 -19.95 -2.80
CA ILE A 359 6.12 -19.80 -4.25
C ILE A 359 4.76 -19.88 -4.95
N LEU A 360 4.08 -21.03 -4.90
CA LEU A 360 2.79 -21.20 -5.59
C LEU A 360 1.62 -20.55 -4.84
N SER A 361 1.67 -20.47 -3.52
CA SER A 361 0.68 -19.79 -2.70
C SER A 361 0.81 -18.25 -2.76
N ASN A 362 1.95 -17.74 -3.29
CA ASN A 362 2.24 -16.32 -3.41
C ASN A 362 1.47 -15.72 -4.59
N PRO A 363 0.67 -14.64 -4.40
CA PRO A 363 -0.02 -13.97 -5.51
C PRO A 363 0.93 -13.43 -6.58
N GLY A 364 2.18 -13.09 -6.23
CA GLY A 364 3.19 -12.63 -7.18
C GLY A 364 3.45 -13.61 -8.32
N THR A 365 3.44 -14.92 -8.04
CA THR A 365 3.59 -15.96 -9.07
C THR A 365 2.47 -15.89 -10.10
N TRP A 366 1.24 -15.70 -9.66
CA TRP A 366 0.07 -15.65 -10.54
C TRP A 366 -0.05 -14.34 -11.30
N ILE A 367 0.41 -13.24 -10.72
CA ILE A 367 0.59 -11.98 -11.44
C ILE A 367 1.68 -12.13 -12.50
N PHE A 368 2.77 -12.83 -12.20
CA PHE A 368 3.85 -13.10 -13.16
C PHE A 368 3.35 -13.97 -14.32
N VAL A 369 2.58 -15.03 -14.03
CA VAL A 369 1.91 -15.86 -15.06
C VAL A 369 0.97 -15.01 -15.92
N THR A 370 0.17 -14.13 -15.29
CA THR A 370 -0.65 -13.17 -16.04
C THR A 370 0.19 -12.29 -16.94
N GLY A 371 1.32 -11.79 -16.45
CA GLY A 371 2.27 -11.00 -17.25
C GLY A 371 2.80 -11.74 -18.46
N ILE A 372 3.11 -13.04 -18.34
CA ILE A 372 3.53 -13.90 -19.47
C ILE A 372 2.41 -13.98 -20.53
N ILE A 373 1.17 -14.26 -20.10
CA ILE A 373 0.02 -14.35 -21.01
C ILE A 373 -0.20 -13.01 -21.72
N VAL A 374 -0.20 -11.90 -20.98
CA VAL A 374 -0.38 -10.56 -21.54
C VAL A 374 0.76 -10.19 -22.50
N ALA A 375 2.02 -10.53 -22.17
CA ALA A 375 3.16 -10.28 -23.05
C ALA A 375 3.02 -11.01 -24.40
N ILE A 376 2.55 -12.26 -24.37
CA ILE A 376 2.29 -13.04 -25.59
C ILE A 376 1.14 -12.41 -26.38
N VAL A 377 -0.01 -12.13 -25.74
CA VAL A 377 -1.19 -11.56 -26.40
C VAL A 377 -0.87 -10.19 -27.01
N TYR A 378 -0.18 -9.33 -26.30
CA TYR A 378 0.17 -8.00 -26.79
C TYR A 378 1.26 -8.04 -27.88
N GLY A 379 2.19 -8.98 -27.79
CA GLY A 379 3.23 -9.15 -28.79
C GLY A 379 2.76 -9.82 -30.10
N THR A 380 1.59 -10.51 -30.07
CA THR A 380 1.01 -11.16 -31.25
C THR A 380 -0.18 -10.42 -31.85
N ASN A 381 -0.79 -9.48 -31.12
CA ASN A 381 -1.97 -8.73 -31.54
C ASN A 381 -1.67 -7.25 -31.72
N SER A 382 -1.57 -6.79 -32.98
CA SER A 382 -1.30 -5.40 -33.31
C SER A 382 -2.55 -4.50 -33.38
N SER A 383 -3.76 -5.04 -33.18
CA SER A 383 -5.03 -4.31 -33.36
C SER A 383 -5.11 -3.57 -34.71
N GLY A 384 -4.85 -4.31 -35.81
CA GLY A 384 -4.88 -3.74 -37.17
C GLY A 384 -3.67 -2.85 -37.50
N GLY A 385 -2.53 -3.07 -36.85
CA GLY A 385 -1.30 -2.30 -37.09
C GLY A 385 -1.15 -1.04 -36.22
N ARG A 386 -2.13 -0.74 -35.35
CA ARG A 386 -2.07 0.43 -34.44
C ARG A 386 -0.98 0.27 -33.37
N PHE A 387 -0.81 -0.93 -32.85
CA PHE A 387 0.16 -1.25 -31.82
C PHE A 387 1.16 -2.29 -32.33
N GLN A 388 2.30 -1.81 -32.80
CA GLN A 388 3.35 -2.67 -33.35
C GLN A 388 4.35 -3.02 -32.25
N THR A 389 4.15 -4.16 -31.60
CA THR A 389 5.05 -4.71 -30.58
C THR A 389 5.27 -6.19 -30.85
N SER A 390 6.47 -6.68 -30.58
CA SER A 390 6.81 -8.10 -30.68
C SER A 390 6.82 -8.76 -29.31
N VAL A 391 6.63 -10.08 -29.27
CA VAL A 391 6.72 -10.87 -28.04
C VAL A 391 8.06 -10.66 -27.35
N GLY A 392 9.17 -10.62 -28.11
CA GLY A 392 10.51 -10.35 -27.58
C GLY A 392 10.62 -8.99 -26.90
N GLU A 393 10.03 -7.93 -27.49
CA GLU A 393 10.01 -6.61 -26.88
C GLU A 393 9.19 -6.58 -25.59
N MET A 394 8.08 -7.32 -25.52
CA MET A 394 7.27 -7.44 -24.31
C MET A 394 8.05 -8.12 -23.18
N PHE A 395 8.77 -9.22 -23.44
CA PHE A 395 9.61 -9.86 -22.44
C PHE A 395 10.82 -8.99 -22.04
N ALA A 396 11.37 -8.18 -22.94
CA ALA A 396 12.45 -7.24 -22.64
C ALA A 396 12.05 -6.11 -21.66
N VAL A 397 10.74 -5.93 -21.40
CA VAL A 397 10.25 -5.00 -20.37
C VAL A 397 10.63 -5.49 -18.96
N LEU A 398 10.70 -6.81 -18.72
CA LEU A 398 10.99 -7.35 -17.38
C LEU A 398 12.35 -6.91 -16.83
N PRO A 399 13.49 -7.13 -17.49
CA PRO A 399 14.77 -6.68 -16.96
C PRO A 399 14.87 -5.16 -16.81
N ARG A 400 14.20 -4.40 -17.67
CA ARG A 400 14.10 -2.93 -17.53
C ARG A 400 13.29 -2.55 -16.29
N THR A 401 12.21 -3.27 -16.00
CA THR A 401 11.39 -3.08 -14.78
C THR A 401 12.23 -3.36 -13.53
N ILE A 402 12.97 -4.48 -13.49
CA ILE A 402 13.85 -4.82 -12.36
C ILE A 402 14.91 -3.73 -12.16
N TYR A 403 15.54 -3.28 -13.24
CA TYR A 403 16.53 -2.20 -13.15
C TYR A 403 15.93 -0.88 -12.66
N SER A 404 14.72 -0.52 -13.10
CA SER A 404 14.03 0.70 -12.65
C SER A 404 13.69 0.65 -11.16
N LEU A 405 13.41 -0.54 -10.63
CA LEU A 405 13.06 -0.78 -9.23
C LEU A 405 14.28 -0.98 -8.31
N ARG A 406 15.53 -0.99 -8.80
CA ARG A 406 16.72 -1.36 -8.02
C ARG A 406 16.88 -0.60 -6.69
N MET A 407 16.55 0.69 -6.66
CA MET A 407 16.61 1.48 -5.42
C MET A 407 15.45 1.17 -4.48
N ALA A 408 14.26 0.89 -5.00
CA ALA A 408 13.13 0.42 -4.20
C ALA A 408 13.42 -0.97 -3.60
N ILE A 409 14.01 -1.86 -4.38
CA ILE A 409 14.45 -3.19 -3.93
C ILE A 409 15.44 -3.05 -2.75
N LEU A 410 16.48 -2.24 -2.91
CA LEU A 410 17.47 -1.99 -1.86
C LEU A 410 16.81 -1.39 -0.60
N THR A 411 15.93 -0.42 -0.78
CA THR A 411 15.20 0.21 0.33
C THR A 411 14.35 -0.82 1.09
N ILE A 412 13.55 -1.61 0.39
CA ILE A 412 12.66 -2.60 1.02
C ILE A 412 13.48 -3.65 1.75
N ALA A 413 14.52 -4.20 1.14
CA ALA A 413 15.39 -5.19 1.76
C ALA A 413 16.04 -4.64 3.05
N SER A 414 16.57 -3.42 3.02
CA SER A 414 17.23 -2.81 4.18
C SER A 414 16.25 -2.38 5.28
N VAL A 415 15.05 -1.88 4.93
CA VAL A 415 14.00 -1.57 5.92
C VAL A 415 13.47 -2.84 6.58
N MET A 416 13.30 -3.92 5.83
CA MET A 416 12.88 -5.21 6.38
C MET A 416 13.97 -5.80 7.30
N ALA A 417 15.24 -5.70 6.91
CA ALA A 417 16.36 -6.08 7.78
C ALA A 417 16.36 -5.27 9.08
N LEU A 418 16.18 -3.94 9.00
CA LEU A 418 16.06 -3.06 10.16
C LEU A 418 14.90 -3.48 11.07
N ALA A 419 13.72 -3.72 10.50
CA ALA A 419 12.53 -4.12 11.26
C ALA A 419 12.75 -5.44 12.02
N PHE A 420 13.37 -6.43 11.38
CA PHE A 420 13.66 -7.72 12.03
C PHE A 420 14.70 -7.59 13.15
N VAL A 421 15.76 -6.81 12.96
CA VAL A 421 16.75 -6.54 14.03
C VAL A 421 16.07 -5.87 15.20
N MET A 422 15.26 -4.84 14.97
CA MET A 422 14.54 -4.14 16.04
C MET A 422 13.53 -5.05 16.76
N ASN A 423 12.82 -5.90 16.02
CA ASN A 423 11.83 -6.82 16.59
C ASN A 423 12.50 -7.90 17.45
N PHE A 424 13.51 -8.57 16.92
CA PHE A 424 14.16 -9.69 17.62
C PHE A 424 15.04 -9.26 18.77
N SER A 425 15.59 -8.04 18.74
CA SER A 425 16.34 -7.48 19.87
C SER A 425 15.45 -6.97 21.02
N GLY A 426 14.15 -6.72 20.78
CA GLY A 426 13.23 -6.14 21.75
C GLY A 426 13.12 -4.62 21.70
N GLN A 427 13.77 -3.96 20.73
CA GLN A 427 13.70 -2.49 20.56
C GLN A 427 12.26 -2.04 20.33
N THR A 428 11.55 -2.63 19.34
CA THR A 428 10.15 -2.29 19.04
C THR A 428 9.20 -2.68 20.17
N THR A 429 9.42 -3.82 20.80
CA THR A 429 8.61 -4.28 21.94
C THR A 429 8.73 -3.33 23.13
N SER A 430 9.91 -2.79 23.39
CA SER A 430 10.12 -1.80 24.48
C SER A 430 9.38 -0.49 24.20
N ILE A 431 9.42 0.00 22.96
CA ILE A 431 8.67 1.20 22.56
C ILE A 431 7.16 0.95 22.70
N GLY A 432 6.68 -0.22 22.21
CA GLY A 432 5.28 -0.62 22.34
C GLY A 432 4.82 -0.70 23.79
N ALA A 433 5.64 -1.29 24.68
CA ALA A 433 5.35 -1.36 26.11
C ALA A 433 5.26 0.03 26.79
N ALA A 434 6.12 0.96 26.38
CA ALA A 434 6.03 2.34 26.88
C ALA A 434 4.75 3.05 26.35
N LEU A 435 4.39 2.85 25.09
CA LEU A 435 3.16 3.41 24.51
C LEU A 435 1.89 2.78 25.09
N ALA A 436 1.94 1.51 25.47
CA ALA A 436 0.83 0.81 26.12
C ALA A 436 0.36 1.51 27.43
N THR A 437 1.25 2.26 28.10
CA THR A 437 0.89 3.04 29.31
C THR A 437 -0.13 4.14 29.02
N THR A 438 -0.34 4.53 27.75
CA THR A 438 -1.39 5.49 27.36
C THR A 438 -2.79 4.87 27.38
N GLY A 439 -2.90 3.54 27.55
CA GLY A 439 -4.17 2.82 27.63
C GLY A 439 -5.02 3.00 26.37
N ALA A 440 -6.33 3.16 26.56
CA ALA A 440 -7.28 3.33 25.45
C ALA A 440 -6.98 4.52 24.53
N ALA A 441 -6.28 5.55 25.01
CA ALA A 441 -5.88 6.69 24.17
C ALA A 441 -4.94 6.29 23.02
N PHE A 442 -4.24 5.15 23.14
CA PHE A 442 -3.38 4.65 22.09
C PHE A 442 -4.16 4.34 20.80
N ALA A 443 -5.43 3.92 20.90
CA ALA A 443 -6.28 3.71 19.73
C ALA A 443 -6.44 4.97 18.86
N PHE A 444 -6.51 6.14 19.50
CA PHE A 444 -6.55 7.42 18.77
C PHE A 444 -5.19 7.80 18.17
N LEU A 445 -4.09 7.45 18.85
CA LEU A 445 -2.73 7.77 18.42
C LEU A 445 -2.20 6.85 17.31
N SER A 446 -2.69 5.62 17.25
CA SER A 446 -2.24 4.59 16.31
C SER A 446 -2.25 5.03 14.84
N PRO A 447 -3.34 5.59 14.28
CA PRO A 447 -3.35 6.09 12.90
C PRO A 447 -2.34 7.22 12.66
N ILE A 448 -2.08 8.05 13.68
CA ILE A 448 -1.13 9.18 13.59
C ILE A 448 0.30 8.66 13.38
N LEU A 449 0.69 7.57 14.03
CA LEU A 449 2.00 6.95 13.82
C LEU A 449 2.18 6.47 12.38
N GLY A 450 1.17 5.79 11.82
CA GLY A 450 1.17 5.38 10.42
C GLY A 450 1.24 6.58 9.46
N TRP A 451 0.47 7.62 9.77
CA TRP A 451 0.45 8.87 9.01
C TRP A 451 1.82 9.54 8.99
N ILE A 452 2.44 9.76 10.16
CA ILE A 452 3.80 10.35 10.28
C ILE A 452 4.81 9.48 9.52
N GLY A 453 4.77 8.18 9.74
CA GLY A 453 5.70 7.23 9.12
C GLY A 453 5.68 7.33 7.60
N THR A 454 4.51 7.35 6.99
CA THR A 454 4.37 7.43 5.54
C THR A 454 4.55 8.85 5.02
N ALA A 455 4.08 9.88 5.76
CA ALA A 455 4.30 11.28 5.40
C ALA A 455 5.80 11.58 5.25
N VAL A 456 6.64 11.02 6.09
CA VAL A 456 8.09 11.18 6.02
C VAL A 456 8.71 10.21 5.02
N ALA A 457 8.42 8.90 5.13
CA ALA A 457 9.06 7.86 4.30
C ALA A 457 8.56 7.80 2.85
N GLY A 458 7.39 8.34 2.56
CA GLY A 458 6.76 8.24 1.24
C GLY A 458 6.24 6.83 0.89
N SER A 459 6.39 5.85 1.79
CA SER A 459 6.06 4.44 1.57
C SER A 459 5.28 3.86 2.75
N ALA A 460 4.02 3.50 2.54
CA ALA A 460 3.18 2.85 3.54
C ALA A 460 3.72 1.45 3.91
N THR A 461 4.33 0.72 2.97
CA THR A 461 4.97 -0.57 3.24
C THR A 461 6.13 -0.41 4.22
N SER A 462 7.01 0.57 4.00
CA SER A 462 8.15 0.83 4.88
C SER A 462 7.71 1.29 6.26
N ALA A 463 6.73 2.19 6.34
CA ALA A 463 6.14 2.63 7.61
C ALA A 463 5.47 1.46 8.36
N GLY A 464 4.71 0.62 7.64
CA GLY A 464 4.12 -0.60 8.20
C GLY A 464 5.17 -1.54 8.76
N ALA A 465 6.27 -1.78 8.02
CA ALA A 465 7.36 -2.63 8.48
C ALA A 465 8.01 -2.13 9.78
N LEU A 466 8.19 -0.82 9.91
CA LEU A 466 8.81 -0.22 11.09
C LEU A 466 7.89 -0.19 12.32
N PHE A 467 6.59 0.00 12.12
CA PHE A 467 5.67 0.22 13.22
C PHE A 467 4.79 -0.98 13.59
N ALA A 468 4.67 -2.02 12.75
CA ALA A 468 3.71 -3.10 12.97
C ALA A 468 3.87 -3.79 14.33
N ASN A 469 5.08 -4.24 14.69
CA ASN A 469 5.32 -4.90 15.97
C ASN A 469 5.14 -3.94 17.17
N LEU A 470 5.51 -2.67 16.99
CA LEU A 470 5.27 -1.62 17.99
C LEU A 470 3.77 -1.44 18.23
N GLN A 471 2.97 -1.34 17.17
CA GLN A 471 1.50 -1.20 17.22
C GLN A 471 0.86 -2.39 17.93
N SER A 472 1.25 -3.61 17.53
CA SER A 472 0.73 -4.85 18.13
C SER A 472 1.08 -4.98 19.61
N THR A 473 2.34 -4.68 19.98
CA THR A 473 2.77 -4.72 21.38
C THR A 473 2.04 -3.68 22.23
N ALA A 474 1.91 -2.44 21.73
CA ALA A 474 1.20 -1.39 22.43
C ALA A 474 -0.29 -1.70 22.59
N ALA A 475 -0.92 -2.27 21.53
CA ALA A 475 -2.31 -2.72 21.57
C ALA A 475 -2.52 -3.77 22.65
N SER A 476 -1.76 -4.86 22.61
CA SER A 476 -1.86 -5.96 23.58
C SER A 476 -1.63 -5.48 25.01
N GLY A 477 -0.63 -4.61 25.22
CA GLY A 477 -0.33 -4.05 26.54
C GLY A 477 -1.40 -3.08 27.06
N ALA A 478 -2.14 -2.43 26.16
CA ALA A 478 -3.26 -1.54 26.49
C ALA A 478 -4.61 -2.27 26.59
N GLY A 479 -4.66 -3.60 26.34
CA GLY A 479 -5.90 -4.36 26.30
C GLY A 479 -6.78 -4.07 25.08
N LEU A 480 -6.17 -3.62 23.97
CA LEU A 480 -6.81 -3.32 22.71
C LEU A 480 -6.55 -4.43 21.69
N ASP A 481 -7.39 -4.52 20.65
CA ASP A 481 -7.19 -5.49 19.57
C ASP A 481 -6.03 -5.07 18.65
N PRO A 482 -4.96 -5.89 18.52
CA PRO A 482 -3.83 -5.57 17.65
C PRO A 482 -4.20 -5.45 16.17
N SER A 483 -5.16 -6.21 15.66
CA SER A 483 -5.53 -6.21 14.25
C SER A 483 -6.16 -4.88 13.84
N ILE A 484 -7.05 -4.32 14.67
CA ILE A 484 -7.66 -3.00 14.47
C ILE A 484 -6.57 -1.91 14.42
N LEU A 485 -5.57 -1.98 15.32
CA LEU A 485 -4.53 -0.96 15.35
C LEU A 485 -3.51 -1.10 14.22
N LEU A 486 -3.24 -2.31 13.75
CA LEU A 486 -2.46 -2.55 12.53
C LEU A 486 -3.20 -2.04 11.29
N ALA A 487 -4.51 -2.27 11.21
CA ALA A 487 -5.37 -1.71 10.18
C ALA A 487 -5.35 -0.18 10.21
N ALA A 488 -5.53 0.41 11.40
CA ALA A 488 -5.50 1.85 11.62
C ALA A 488 -4.17 2.50 11.20
N ASN A 489 -3.04 1.88 11.58
CA ASN A 489 -1.71 2.32 11.17
C ASN A 489 -1.55 2.28 9.64
N THR A 490 -2.05 1.25 8.99
CA THR A 490 -1.92 1.07 7.53
C THR A 490 -2.80 2.07 6.76
N ILE A 491 -4.03 2.31 7.19
CA ILE A 491 -4.92 3.34 6.62
C ILE A 491 -4.34 4.73 6.89
N GLY A 492 -3.88 4.99 8.11
CA GLY A 492 -3.20 6.24 8.49
C GLY A 492 -2.00 6.51 7.58
N GLY A 493 -1.22 5.46 7.28
CA GLY A 493 -0.13 5.53 6.31
C GLY A 493 -0.59 5.94 4.91
N GLY A 494 -1.70 5.40 4.44
CA GLY A 494 -2.31 5.79 3.16
C GLY A 494 -2.70 7.27 3.13
N ILE A 495 -3.32 7.76 4.18
CA ILE A 495 -3.67 9.19 4.34
C ILE A 495 -2.39 10.06 4.44
N GLY A 496 -1.34 9.56 5.10
CA GLY A 496 -0.04 10.25 5.20
C GLY A 496 0.66 10.43 3.86
N LYS A 497 0.42 9.52 2.90
CA LYS A 497 0.97 9.63 1.54
C LYS A 497 0.50 10.89 0.81
N ILE A 498 -0.68 11.46 1.17
CA ILE A 498 -1.19 12.72 0.60
C ILE A 498 -0.18 13.86 0.76
N VAL A 499 0.49 13.92 1.90
CA VAL A 499 1.42 15.01 2.27
C VAL A 499 2.89 14.62 2.17
N SER A 500 3.20 13.41 1.69
CA SER A 500 4.59 12.97 1.61
C SER A 500 5.36 13.73 0.51
N PRO A 501 6.56 14.26 0.79
CA PRO A 501 7.36 15.00 -0.19
C PRO A 501 7.61 14.22 -1.47
N GLN A 502 7.82 12.90 -1.36
CA GLN A 502 8.02 12.03 -2.53
C GLN A 502 6.78 12.02 -3.45
N ASN A 503 5.59 11.86 -2.87
CA ASN A 503 4.34 11.79 -3.63
C ASN A 503 3.97 13.14 -4.24
N LEU A 504 4.24 14.22 -3.50
CA LEU A 504 4.04 15.60 -3.98
C LEU A 504 4.98 15.95 -5.13
N ALA A 505 6.25 15.56 -5.06
CA ALA A 505 7.21 15.75 -6.15
C ALA A 505 6.82 14.97 -7.42
N ILE A 506 6.30 13.74 -7.26
CA ILE A 506 5.74 12.94 -8.37
C ILE A 506 4.56 13.69 -9.00
N ALA A 507 3.60 14.13 -8.19
CA ALA A 507 2.43 14.86 -8.66
C ALA A 507 2.81 16.17 -9.36
N ALA A 508 3.69 16.99 -8.77
CA ALA A 508 4.18 18.25 -9.35
C ALA A 508 4.87 18.03 -10.70
N THR A 509 5.67 16.97 -10.80
CA THR A 509 6.35 16.59 -12.05
C THR A 509 5.35 16.16 -13.12
N ALA A 510 4.36 15.35 -12.73
CA ALA A 510 3.36 14.79 -13.64
C ALA A 510 2.40 15.85 -14.22
N VAL A 511 2.14 16.93 -13.46
CA VAL A 511 1.35 18.07 -13.95
C VAL A 511 2.21 19.13 -14.65
N ASP A 512 3.48 18.84 -14.91
CA ASP A 512 4.45 19.79 -15.51
C ASP A 512 4.48 21.13 -14.77
N SER A 513 4.63 21.08 -13.44
CA SER A 513 4.70 22.23 -12.54
C SER A 513 5.79 22.00 -11.49
N LYS A 514 7.03 21.79 -11.96
CA LYS A 514 8.18 21.55 -11.07
C LYS A 514 8.37 22.69 -10.08
N GLY A 515 8.55 22.36 -8.80
CA GLY A 515 8.70 23.34 -7.71
C GLY A 515 7.39 23.81 -7.10
N SER A 516 6.22 23.29 -7.54
CA SER A 516 4.92 23.58 -6.92
C SER A 516 4.55 22.64 -5.78
N ASP A 517 5.45 21.77 -5.34
CA ASP A 517 5.23 20.79 -4.26
C ASP A 517 4.69 21.47 -2.99
N ALA A 518 5.25 22.64 -2.64
CA ALA A 518 4.79 23.39 -1.47
C ALA A 518 3.36 23.94 -1.62
N GLU A 519 2.95 24.35 -2.84
CA GLU A 519 1.58 24.78 -3.11
C GLU A 519 0.61 23.62 -3.06
N ILE A 520 0.98 22.46 -3.65
CA ILE A 520 0.19 21.24 -3.61
C ILE A 520 0.04 20.79 -2.15
N LEU A 521 1.14 20.79 -1.36
CA LEU A 521 1.12 20.47 0.07
C LEU A 521 0.15 21.37 0.83
N LYS A 522 0.26 22.70 0.65
CA LYS A 522 -0.61 23.67 1.33
C LYS A 522 -2.10 23.41 1.07
N LYS A 523 -2.44 23.00 -0.17
CA LYS A 523 -3.83 22.71 -0.56
C LYS A 523 -4.29 21.31 -0.15
N ALA A 524 -3.40 20.31 -0.12
CA ALA A 524 -3.74 18.93 0.19
C ALA A 524 -3.72 18.64 1.71
N ALA A 525 -2.87 19.33 2.49
CA ALA A 525 -2.68 19.06 3.91
C ALA A 525 -3.97 19.17 4.75
N PRO A 526 -4.86 20.15 4.55
CA PRO A 526 -6.12 20.22 5.30
C PRO A 526 -6.99 18.97 5.10
N TYR A 527 -7.03 18.42 3.89
CA TYR A 527 -7.77 17.20 3.59
C TYR A 527 -7.13 15.99 4.26
N SER A 528 -5.80 15.87 4.22
CA SER A 528 -5.07 14.80 4.90
C SER A 528 -5.31 14.82 6.41
N ILE A 529 -5.21 15.99 7.04
CA ILE A 529 -5.46 16.16 8.49
C ILE A 529 -6.93 15.85 8.83
N GLY A 530 -7.89 16.34 8.05
CA GLY A 530 -9.31 16.07 8.26
C GLY A 530 -9.62 14.57 8.16
N LEU A 531 -9.13 13.89 7.13
CA LEU A 531 -9.28 12.43 6.97
C LEU A 531 -8.63 11.65 8.11
N LEU A 532 -7.44 12.08 8.57
CA LEU A 532 -6.75 11.48 9.70
C LEU A 532 -7.56 11.60 10.99
N LEU A 533 -8.11 12.76 11.29
CA LEU A 533 -8.93 12.97 12.49
C LEU A 533 -10.20 12.10 12.47
N VAL A 534 -10.85 11.97 11.31
CA VAL A 534 -11.98 11.06 11.14
C VAL A 534 -11.53 9.62 11.41
N LEU A 535 -10.39 9.20 10.86
CA LEU A 535 -9.85 7.85 11.10
C LEU A 535 -9.54 7.62 12.59
N CYS A 536 -8.84 8.56 13.25
CA CYS A 536 -8.54 8.45 14.68
C CYS A 536 -9.81 8.27 15.52
N THR A 537 -10.86 9.02 15.20
CA THR A 537 -12.15 8.93 15.89
C THR A 537 -12.83 7.58 15.65
N LEU A 538 -12.86 7.11 14.39
CA LEU A 538 -13.46 5.81 14.04
C LEU A 538 -12.71 4.66 14.71
N VAL A 539 -11.38 4.67 14.71
CA VAL A 539 -10.56 3.65 15.34
C VAL A 539 -10.75 3.66 16.86
N PHE A 540 -10.82 4.84 17.48
CA PHE A 540 -11.11 4.94 18.92
C PHE A 540 -12.48 4.34 19.24
N ILE A 541 -13.53 4.66 18.48
CA ILE A 541 -14.87 4.10 18.65
C ILE A 541 -14.86 2.58 18.45
N ALA A 542 -14.21 2.08 17.40
CA ALA A 542 -14.10 0.65 17.11
C ALA A 542 -13.39 -0.09 18.25
N SER A 543 -12.27 0.45 18.74
CA SER A 543 -11.46 -0.16 19.80
C SER A 543 -12.17 -0.24 21.17
N GLN A 544 -13.19 0.60 21.41
CA GLN A 544 -14.01 0.54 22.62
C GLN A 544 -15.15 -0.50 22.53
N GLY A 545 -15.20 -1.29 21.46
CA GLY A 545 -16.25 -2.29 21.24
C GLY A 545 -17.61 -1.72 20.82
N TRP A 546 -17.73 -0.41 20.62
CA TRP A 546 -19.00 0.22 20.19
C TRP A 546 -19.42 -0.20 18.78
N LEU A 547 -18.49 -0.72 17.99
CA LEU A 547 -18.72 -1.30 16.67
C LEU A 547 -18.54 -2.85 16.68
N GLY A 548 -18.68 -3.49 17.85
CA GLY A 548 -18.35 -4.92 18.01
C GLY A 548 -19.11 -5.87 17.08
N SER A 549 -20.39 -5.58 16.77
CA SER A 549 -21.15 -6.36 15.77
C SER A 549 -20.83 -6.00 14.32
N TYR A 550 -20.09 -4.93 14.10
CA TYR A 550 -19.74 -4.41 12.78
C TYR A 550 -18.33 -4.81 12.35
N MET A 551 -17.41 -4.97 13.31
CA MET A 551 -16.06 -5.46 13.03
C MET A 551 -16.07 -6.98 12.82
N PRO A 552 -15.16 -7.53 11.97
CA PRO A 552 -15.20 -8.93 11.57
C PRO A 552 -14.80 -9.95 12.65
N HIS A 553 -14.57 -9.53 13.91
CA HIS A 553 -14.21 -10.40 15.06
C HIS A 553 -15.32 -10.51 16.09
#